data_43a11f1534e008e4e0c7ca95a167f250
#
_entry.id   43a11f1534e008e4e0c7ca95a167f250
#
_cell.length_a   1.000
_cell.length_b   1.000
_cell.length_c   1.000
_cell.angle_alpha   90.00
_cell.angle_beta   90.00
_cell.angle_gamma   90.00
#
_symmetry.space_group_name_H-M   'P 1'
#
loop_
_entity.id
_entity.type
_entity.pdbx_description
1 polymer ?
#
loop_
_entity_poly.entity_id
_entity_poly.type
_entity_poly.pdbx_seq_one_letter_code
_entity_poly.pdbx_strand_id
1 'polypeptide(L)'
;YMVPKLEDKYDMLRTLSDAIKAVYASVFYRDSKAYMTATSNLIDQEKMAIVLQEVVGNRYNDRFYPTISGVARSLNFYPIGNEKAEDGIANIALGLGKYIVDGGQTLRFSPRHPHNILQMSTMDFALRETQTRFYALDLKNLADQFSVDDSFNLLRLNLKDADADGSLKFIVST
;
A
#
# COMPACT_ATOMS: atom_id res chain seq x y z
N TYR A 1 -6.68 4.82 5.30
CA TYR A 1 -7.46 3.60 5.51
C TYR A 1 -8.58 3.87 6.50
N MET A 2 -9.79 3.34 6.22
CA MET A 2 -10.96 3.44 7.11
C MET A 2 -11.22 2.06 7.69
N VAL A 3 -11.50 2.02 9.01
CA VAL A 3 -11.75 0.75 9.72
C VAL A 3 -13.11 0.86 10.41
N PRO A 4 -14.21 0.60 9.70
CA PRO A 4 -15.55 0.65 10.28
C PRO A 4 -15.80 -0.54 11.22
N LYS A 5 -16.71 -0.37 12.16
CA LYS A 5 -17.24 -1.48 12.97
C LYS A 5 -18.22 -2.29 12.12
N LEU A 6 -17.79 -3.43 11.59
CA LEU A 6 -18.56 -4.26 10.66
C LEU A 6 -19.89 -4.77 11.25
N GLU A 7 -19.98 -4.90 12.57
CA GLU A 7 -21.18 -5.35 13.28
C GLU A 7 -22.25 -4.25 13.40
N ASP A 8 -21.86 -2.98 13.25
CA ASP A 8 -22.75 -1.83 13.30
C ASP A 8 -22.92 -1.19 11.92
N LYS A 9 -24.06 -1.45 11.28
CA LYS A 9 -24.38 -0.90 9.96
C LYS A 9 -24.45 0.63 9.94
N TYR A 10 -24.85 1.26 11.03
CA TYR A 10 -24.90 2.73 11.12
C TYR A 10 -23.50 3.32 11.21
N ASP A 11 -22.63 2.72 12.01
CA ASP A 11 -21.23 3.14 12.11
C ASP A 11 -20.50 2.96 10.78
N MET A 12 -20.73 1.83 10.11
CA MET A 12 -20.15 1.56 8.78
C MET A 12 -20.61 2.60 7.75
N LEU A 13 -21.91 2.92 7.68
CA LEU A 13 -22.45 3.92 6.76
C LEU A 13 -21.94 5.32 7.08
N ARG A 14 -21.85 5.68 8.37
CA ARG A 14 -21.30 6.97 8.81
C ARG A 14 -19.84 7.10 8.38
N THR A 15 -19.03 6.11 8.72
CA THR A 15 -17.61 6.09 8.41
C THR A 15 -17.35 6.18 6.90
N LEU A 16 -18.11 5.42 6.10
CA LEU A 16 -18.04 5.48 4.65
C LEU A 16 -18.49 6.83 4.09
N SER A 17 -19.58 7.38 4.60
CA SER A 17 -20.07 8.71 4.21
C SER A 17 -19.06 9.80 4.51
N ASP A 18 -18.42 9.76 5.66
CA ASP A 18 -17.41 10.75 6.04
C ASP A 18 -16.13 10.63 5.19
N ALA A 19 -15.73 9.42 4.83
CA ALA A 19 -14.65 9.19 3.88
C ALA A 19 -14.97 9.76 2.48
N ILE A 20 -16.19 9.53 1.98
CA ILE A 20 -16.66 10.06 0.70
C ILE A 20 -16.65 11.58 0.72
N LYS A 21 -17.21 12.21 1.74
CA LYS A 21 -17.21 13.68 1.91
C LYS A 21 -15.79 14.23 1.93
N ALA A 22 -14.88 13.56 2.61
CA ALA A 22 -13.48 13.99 2.70
C ALA A 22 -12.78 13.94 1.34
N VAL A 23 -13.03 12.91 0.52
CA VAL A 23 -12.49 12.86 -0.85
C VAL A 23 -13.02 14.04 -1.67
N TYR A 24 -14.33 14.34 -1.62
CA TYR A 24 -14.87 15.51 -2.31
C TYR A 24 -14.30 16.82 -1.76
N ALA A 25 -14.13 16.94 -0.45
CA ALA A 25 -13.56 18.14 0.17
C ALA A 25 -12.08 18.34 -0.19
N SER A 26 -11.35 17.28 -0.51
CA SER A 26 -9.91 17.36 -0.80
C SER A 26 -9.56 18.24 -2.01
N VAL A 27 -10.49 18.43 -2.94
CA VAL A 27 -10.35 19.37 -4.07
C VAL A 27 -10.10 20.80 -3.57
N PHE A 28 -10.67 21.16 -2.43
CA PHE A 28 -10.58 22.48 -1.83
C PHE A 28 -9.42 22.67 -0.87
N TYR A 29 -8.60 21.64 -0.66
CA TYR A 29 -7.43 21.73 0.21
C TYR A 29 -6.35 22.62 -0.41
N ARG A 30 -5.47 23.14 0.44
CA ARG A 30 -4.43 24.10 0.06
C ARG A 30 -3.57 23.61 -1.10
N ASP A 31 -3.11 22.36 -1.02
CA ASP A 31 -2.19 21.78 -2.02
C ASP A 31 -2.90 21.56 -3.36
N SER A 32 -4.16 21.10 -3.32
CA SER A 32 -4.99 20.96 -4.52
C SER A 32 -5.23 22.31 -5.19
N LYS A 33 -5.53 23.34 -4.41
CA LYS A 33 -5.69 24.72 -4.94
C LYS A 33 -4.39 25.27 -5.51
N ALA A 34 -3.26 25.04 -4.85
CA ALA A 34 -1.95 25.47 -5.34
C ALA A 34 -1.62 24.81 -6.69
N TYR A 35 -1.88 23.49 -6.82
CA TYR A 35 -1.72 22.77 -8.07
C TYR A 35 -2.60 23.33 -9.20
N MET A 36 -3.89 23.57 -8.92
CA MET A 36 -4.82 24.13 -9.91
C MET A 36 -4.44 25.56 -10.33
N THR A 37 -3.91 26.35 -9.41
CA THR A 37 -3.40 27.71 -9.73
C THR A 37 -2.17 27.66 -10.64
N ALA A 38 -1.35 26.62 -10.49
CA ALA A 38 -0.16 26.40 -11.30
C ALA A 38 -0.46 25.75 -12.66
N THR A 39 -1.67 25.22 -12.84
CA THR A 39 -2.14 24.60 -14.09
C THR A 39 -3.29 25.40 -14.68
N SER A 40 -3.66 25.12 -15.93
CA SER A 40 -4.82 25.77 -16.59
C SER A 40 -6.18 25.20 -16.14
N ASN A 41 -6.21 24.34 -15.14
CA ASN A 41 -7.43 23.69 -14.67
C ASN A 41 -8.26 24.62 -13.79
N LEU A 42 -9.56 24.62 -14.01
CA LEU A 42 -10.53 25.40 -13.20
C LEU A 42 -11.19 24.46 -12.17
N ILE A 43 -11.27 24.90 -10.93
CA ILE A 43 -11.92 24.14 -9.82
C ILE A 43 -13.34 23.71 -10.19
N ASP A 44 -14.10 24.59 -10.86
CA ASP A 44 -15.49 24.32 -11.22
C ASP A 44 -15.64 23.21 -12.28
N GLN A 45 -14.57 22.87 -12.97
CA GLN A 45 -14.53 21.80 -13.98
C GLN A 45 -13.97 20.48 -13.46
N GLU A 46 -13.37 20.50 -12.26
CA GLU A 46 -12.78 19.31 -11.66
C GLU A 46 -13.87 18.36 -11.17
N LYS A 47 -13.80 17.11 -11.62
CA LYS A 47 -14.72 16.05 -11.23
C LYS A 47 -13.98 14.98 -10.43
N MET A 48 -14.44 14.72 -9.22
CA MET A 48 -13.89 13.68 -8.37
C MET A 48 -14.60 12.35 -8.61
N ALA A 49 -13.82 11.30 -8.78
CA ALA A 49 -14.28 9.92 -8.72
C ALA A 49 -13.82 9.28 -7.40
N ILE A 50 -14.62 8.37 -6.88
CA ILE A 50 -14.31 7.64 -5.65
C ILE A 50 -14.16 6.18 -5.98
N VAL A 51 -13.04 5.59 -5.57
CA VAL A 51 -12.80 4.14 -5.63
C VAL A 51 -12.85 3.60 -4.21
N LEU A 52 -13.76 2.68 -3.96
CA LEU A 52 -13.84 1.93 -2.72
C LEU A 52 -13.19 0.57 -2.94
N GLN A 53 -12.19 0.26 -2.13
CA GLN A 53 -11.47 -0.99 -2.22
C GLN A 53 -11.37 -1.64 -0.84
N GLU A 54 -11.82 -2.87 -0.74
CA GLU A 54 -11.59 -3.68 0.44
C GLU A 54 -10.12 -4.06 0.55
N VAL A 55 -9.54 -3.86 1.74
CA VAL A 55 -8.18 -4.30 2.04
C VAL A 55 -8.22 -5.73 2.54
N VAL A 56 -7.71 -6.65 1.74
CA VAL A 56 -7.58 -8.06 2.12
C VAL A 56 -6.35 -8.24 2.98
N GLY A 57 -6.46 -8.99 4.08
CA GLY A 57 -5.34 -9.23 4.99
C GLY A 57 -5.76 -10.12 6.17
N ASN A 58 -4.85 -10.23 7.13
CA ASN A 58 -5.06 -10.98 8.35
C ASN A 58 -4.91 -10.08 9.59
N ARG A 59 -5.66 -10.41 10.61
CA ARG A 59 -5.53 -9.77 11.91
C ARG A 59 -4.51 -10.51 12.77
N TYR A 60 -3.54 -9.77 13.30
CA TYR A 60 -2.53 -10.22 14.24
C TYR A 60 -2.64 -9.38 15.52
N ASN A 61 -3.43 -9.85 16.48
CA ASN A 61 -3.81 -9.10 17.69
C ASN A 61 -4.45 -7.74 17.33
N ASP A 62 -3.73 -6.65 17.56
CA ASP A 62 -4.17 -5.27 17.31
C ASP A 62 -3.61 -4.70 16.00
N ARG A 63 -3.09 -5.55 15.14
CA ARG A 63 -2.53 -5.19 13.82
C ARG A 63 -3.32 -5.88 12.73
N PHE A 64 -3.44 -5.22 11.57
CA PHE A 64 -4.02 -5.84 10.38
C PHE A 64 -3.15 -5.52 9.17
N TYR A 65 -2.74 -6.55 8.46
CA TYR A 65 -1.99 -6.40 7.23
C TYR A 65 -2.06 -7.65 6.35
N PRO A 66 -1.94 -7.51 5.02
CA PRO A 66 -1.81 -8.64 4.11
C PRO A 66 -0.41 -9.26 4.20
N THR A 67 -0.33 -10.55 3.98
CA THR A 67 0.96 -11.26 3.89
C THR A 67 1.78 -10.75 2.70
N ILE A 68 1.13 -10.46 1.58
CA ILE A 68 1.76 -9.93 0.36
C ILE A 68 0.87 -8.85 -0.23
N SER A 69 1.46 -7.72 -0.55
CA SER A 69 0.90 -6.69 -1.43
C SER A 69 1.80 -6.53 -2.64
N GLY A 70 1.25 -6.04 -3.74
CA GLY A 70 2.05 -5.86 -4.94
C GLY A 70 1.43 -4.95 -5.97
N VAL A 71 2.28 -4.54 -6.91
CA VAL A 71 1.91 -3.85 -8.13
C VAL A 71 2.51 -4.61 -9.30
N ALA A 72 1.66 -5.00 -10.25
CA ALA A 72 2.08 -5.63 -11.49
C ALA A 72 1.76 -4.72 -12.67
N ARG A 73 2.64 -4.72 -13.66
CA ARG A 73 2.48 -4.00 -14.93
C ARG A 73 2.75 -4.95 -16.10
N SER A 74 1.97 -4.83 -17.14
CA SER A 74 2.12 -5.62 -18.37
C SER A 74 3.37 -5.25 -19.17
N LEU A 75 3.97 -4.08 -18.91
CA LEU A 75 5.17 -3.62 -19.60
C LEU A 75 6.32 -3.45 -18.61
N ASN A 76 7.44 -4.12 -18.88
CA ASN A 76 8.70 -3.97 -18.18
C ASN A 76 9.60 -3.00 -18.96
N PHE A 77 9.78 -1.77 -18.43
CA PHE A 77 10.63 -0.75 -19.07
C PHE A 77 12.14 -1.04 -18.95
N TYR A 78 12.52 -1.89 -18.01
CA TYR A 78 13.93 -2.20 -17.70
C TYR A 78 14.11 -3.72 -17.58
N PRO A 79 13.98 -4.47 -18.70
CA PRO A 79 14.17 -5.92 -18.69
C PRO A 79 15.64 -6.27 -18.37
N ILE A 80 15.86 -7.38 -17.68
CA ILE A 80 17.18 -7.87 -17.31
C ILE A 80 17.43 -9.26 -17.91
N GLY A 81 18.68 -9.54 -18.29
CA GLY A 81 19.08 -10.82 -18.84
C GLY A 81 18.30 -11.16 -20.12
N ASN A 82 17.51 -12.22 -20.07
CA ASN A 82 16.70 -12.73 -21.18
C ASN A 82 15.23 -12.25 -21.15
N GLU A 83 14.89 -11.35 -20.23
CA GLU A 83 13.55 -10.75 -20.17
C GLU A 83 13.29 -9.84 -21.38
N LYS A 84 12.02 -9.70 -21.72
CA LYS A 84 11.51 -8.74 -22.70
C LYS A 84 10.55 -7.76 -22.06
N ALA A 85 10.33 -6.62 -22.70
CA ALA A 85 9.40 -5.61 -22.22
C ALA A 85 7.98 -6.16 -22.02
N GLU A 86 7.53 -7.04 -22.90
CA GLU A 86 6.21 -7.69 -22.89
C GLU A 86 6.02 -8.74 -21.79
N ASP A 87 7.10 -9.18 -21.14
CA ASP A 87 7.04 -10.18 -20.07
C ASP A 87 6.46 -9.63 -18.77
N GLY A 88 6.30 -8.31 -18.71
CA GLY A 88 5.75 -7.62 -17.54
C GLY A 88 6.73 -7.54 -16.37
N ILE A 89 6.28 -6.87 -15.32
CA ILE A 89 7.04 -6.66 -14.09
C ILE A 89 6.11 -6.66 -12.88
N ALA A 90 6.52 -7.29 -11.81
CA ALA A 90 5.86 -7.25 -10.51
C ALA A 90 6.81 -6.75 -9.43
N ASN A 91 6.27 -5.94 -8.54
CA ASN A 91 6.93 -5.51 -7.31
C ASN A 91 6.04 -5.95 -6.15
N ILE A 92 6.57 -6.76 -5.26
CA ILE A 92 5.83 -7.27 -4.11
C ILE A 92 6.54 -6.93 -2.81
N ALA A 93 5.76 -6.81 -1.74
CA ALA A 93 6.25 -6.55 -0.39
C ALA A 93 5.32 -7.17 0.65
N LEU A 94 5.82 -7.42 1.85
CA LEU A 94 5.04 -7.73 3.02
C LEU A 94 4.28 -6.48 3.49
N GLY A 95 3.08 -6.66 4.00
CA GLY A 95 2.29 -5.58 4.59
C GLY A 95 1.44 -4.80 3.60
N LEU A 96 0.97 -3.65 4.01
CA LEU A 96 0.06 -2.81 3.21
C LEU A 96 0.74 -2.25 1.96
N GLY A 97 0.00 -2.22 0.86
CA GLY A 97 0.47 -1.74 -0.43
C GLY A 97 0.96 -0.28 -0.46
N LYS A 98 0.55 0.54 0.52
CA LYS A 98 1.09 1.89 0.71
C LYS A 98 2.62 1.90 0.81
N TYR A 99 3.22 0.87 1.41
CA TYR A 99 4.68 0.75 1.50
C TYR A 99 5.35 0.75 0.11
N ILE A 100 4.72 0.11 -0.88
CA ILE A 100 5.21 0.07 -2.27
C ILE A 100 5.05 1.45 -2.94
N VAL A 101 3.90 2.09 -2.73
CA VAL A 101 3.59 3.41 -3.30
C VAL A 101 4.52 4.48 -2.76
N ASP A 102 4.88 4.41 -1.47
CA ASP A 102 5.82 5.33 -0.82
C ASP A 102 7.30 5.06 -1.20
N GLY A 103 7.56 4.13 -2.12
CA GLY A 103 8.92 3.83 -2.59
C GLY A 103 9.73 2.94 -1.66
N GLY A 104 9.06 2.14 -0.83
CA GLY A 104 9.71 1.12 0.00
C GLY A 104 10.42 0.05 -0.82
N GLN A 105 11.34 -0.64 -0.19
CA GLN A 105 12.06 -1.76 -0.80
C GLN A 105 11.10 -2.92 -1.10
N THR A 106 11.07 -3.35 -2.36
CA THR A 106 10.18 -4.39 -2.86
C THR A 106 10.98 -5.48 -3.54
N LEU A 107 10.49 -6.70 -3.53
CA LEU A 107 11.01 -7.76 -4.39
C LEU A 107 10.50 -7.51 -5.81
N ARG A 108 11.42 -7.28 -6.75
CA ARG A 108 11.12 -7.01 -8.14
C ARG A 108 11.47 -8.21 -9.02
N PHE A 109 10.53 -8.68 -9.82
CA PHE A 109 10.73 -9.78 -10.75
C PHE A 109 9.79 -9.71 -11.96
N SER A 110 10.18 -10.34 -13.07
CA SER A 110 9.27 -10.59 -14.18
C SER A 110 8.41 -11.83 -13.90
N PRO A 111 7.06 -11.75 -14.01
CA PRO A 111 6.20 -12.93 -13.83
C PRO A 111 6.51 -14.08 -14.77
N ARG A 112 7.05 -13.79 -15.96
CA ARG A 112 7.49 -14.82 -16.93
C ARG A 112 8.81 -15.48 -16.53
N HIS A 113 9.65 -14.75 -15.81
CA HIS A 113 10.98 -15.21 -15.38
C HIS A 113 11.15 -15.01 -13.86
N PRO A 114 10.35 -15.69 -13.00
CA PRO A 114 10.28 -15.40 -11.57
C PRO A 114 11.59 -15.74 -10.82
N HIS A 115 12.49 -16.49 -11.42
CA HIS A 115 13.80 -16.81 -10.83
C HIS A 115 14.88 -15.75 -11.15
N ASN A 116 14.62 -14.84 -12.07
CA ASN A 116 15.54 -13.76 -12.41
C ASN A 116 15.35 -12.58 -11.47
N ILE A 117 15.84 -12.70 -10.25
CA ILE A 117 15.73 -11.66 -9.23
C ILE A 117 17.10 -11.01 -9.05
N LEU A 118 17.25 -9.80 -9.61
CA LEU A 118 18.52 -9.05 -9.54
C LEU A 118 18.95 -8.82 -8.09
N GLN A 119 18.01 -8.55 -7.20
CA GLN A 119 18.27 -8.30 -5.78
C GLN A 119 18.85 -9.50 -5.04
N MET A 120 18.72 -10.71 -5.59
CA MET A 120 19.27 -11.95 -5.04
C MET A 120 20.55 -12.42 -5.76
N SER A 121 21.10 -11.61 -6.66
CA SER A 121 22.29 -11.97 -7.44
C SER A 121 23.55 -12.16 -6.60
N THR A 122 23.68 -11.40 -5.52
CA THR A 122 24.76 -11.53 -4.53
C THR A 122 24.22 -11.34 -3.12
N MET A 123 24.89 -11.91 -2.12
CA MET A 123 24.51 -11.77 -0.72
C MET A 123 24.51 -10.29 -0.27
N ASP A 124 25.53 -9.53 -0.64
CA ASP A 124 25.64 -8.12 -0.27
C ASP A 124 24.51 -7.28 -0.88
N PHE A 125 24.11 -7.60 -2.11
CA PHE A 125 23.03 -6.91 -2.78
C PHE A 125 21.67 -7.29 -2.13
N ALA A 126 21.47 -8.58 -1.84
CA ALA A 126 20.28 -9.04 -1.14
C ALA A 126 20.10 -8.35 0.22
N LEU A 127 21.17 -8.25 1.03
CA LEU A 127 21.11 -7.60 2.35
C LEU A 127 20.78 -6.11 2.28
N ARG A 128 21.19 -5.41 1.23
CA ARG A 128 20.92 -3.97 1.06
C ARG A 128 19.53 -3.69 0.50
N GLU A 129 19.07 -4.53 -0.42
CA GLU A 129 17.86 -4.29 -1.21
C GLU A 129 16.64 -5.07 -0.70
N THR A 130 16.82 -5.88 0.34
CA THR A 130 15.72 -6.64 0.94
C THR A 130 14.87 -5.73 1.82
N GLN A 131 13.57 -5.95 1.80
CA GLN A 131 12.62 -5.29 2.68
C GLN A 131 13.00 -5.53 4.16
N THR A 132 13.05 -4.47 4.94
CA THR A 132 13.32 -4.52 6.40
C THR A 132 12.17 -4.02 7.24
N ARG A 133 11.24 -3.27 6.63
CA ARG A 133 10.09 -2.66 7.28
C ARG A 133 8.84 -2.86 6.45
N PHE A 134 7.68 -2.76 7.09
CA PHE A 134 6.38 -2.82 6.43
C PHE A 134 5.35 -1.93 7.14
N TYR A 135 4.20 -1.71 6.49
CA TYR A 135 3.08 -1.02 7.09
C TYR A 135 1.97 -2.00 7.48
N ALA A 136 1.39 -1.76 8.66
CA ALA A 136 0.19 -2.42 9.16
C ALA A 136 -0.82 -1.38 9.64
N LEU A 137 -2.10 -1.73 9.68
CA LEU A 137 -3.12 -0.91 10.34
C LEU A 137 -3.05 -1.12 11.84
N ASP A 138 -3.16 -0.02 12.60
CA ASP A 138 -3.38 -0.04 14.03
C ASP A 138 -4.87 -0.23 14.33
N LEU A 139 -5.22 -1.35 14.95
CA LEU A 139 -6.60 -1.65 15.36
C LEU A 139 -6.89 -1.24 16.80
N LYS A 140 -5.90 -0.76 17.57
CA LYS A 140 -6.10 -0.24 18.94
C LYS A 140 -6.70 1.15 18.95
N ASN A 141 -6.16 1.99 18.09
CA ASN A 141 -6.49 3.41 18.03
C ASN A 141 -7.48 3.68 16.90
N LEU A 142 -8.58 2.91 16.88
CA LEU A 142 -9.71 3.18 16.01
C LEU A 142 -10.43 4.43 16.55
N ALA A 143 -9.78 5.59 16.39
CA ALA A 143 -10.40 6.85 16.79
C ALA A 143 -11.62 7.11 15.90
N ASP A 144 -12.71 7.55 16.52
CA ASP A 144 -13.95 7.96 15.84
C ASP A 144 -13.77 9.21 14.96
N GLN A 145 -12.52 9.65 14.77
CA GLN A 145 -12.21 10.87 14.04
C GLN A 145 -11.52 10.54 12.73
N PHE A 146 -12.13 11.00 11.65
CA PHE A 146 -11.49 11.06 10.36
C PHE A 146 -10.29 12.01 10.43
N SER A 147 -9.10 11.55 10.07
CA SER A 147 -7.92 12.38 9.92
C SER A 147 -7.58 12.57 8.44
N VAL A 148 -7.19 13.79 8.08
CA VAL A 148 -6.64 14.12 6.75
C VAL A 148 -5.23 13.55 6.60
N ASP A 149 -4.55 13.28 7.72
CA ASP A 149 -3.26 12.61 7.73
C ASP A 149 -3.43 11.14 7.31
N ASP A 150 -2.83 10.78 6.21
CA ASP A 150 -2.91 9.45 5.62
C ASP A 150 -2.12 8.39 6.40
N SER A 151 -1.31 8.82 7.37
CA SER A 151 -0.54 7.97 8.29
C SER A 151 -1.23 7.74 9.65
N PHE A 152 -2.36 8.36 9.88
CA PHE A 152 -3.05 8.41 11.17
C PHE A 152 -3.25 7.05 11.86
N ASN A 153 -3.58 5.99 11.13
CA ASN A 153 -3.78 4.64 11.68
C ASN A 153 -2.77 3.62 11.12
N LEU A 154 -1.60 4.08 10.69
CA LEU A 154 -0.54 3.24 10.15
C LEU A 154 0.57 3.03 11.18
N LEU A 155 0.93 1.77 11.35
CA LEU A 155 2.11 1.35 12.07
C LEU A 155 3.23 1.05 11.08
N ARG A 156 4.41 1.63 11.28
CA ARG A 156 5.63 1.26 10.57
C ARG A 156 6.42 0.28 11.42
N LEU A 157 6.41 -0.98 11.01
CA LEU A 157 6.93 -2.13 11.76
C LEU A 157 8.20 -2.71 11.10
N ASN A 158 8.98 -3.46 11.87
CA ASN A 158 10.12 -4.21 11.37
C ASN A 158 9.71 -5.66 11.04
N LEU A 159 10.49 -6.36 10.22
CA LEU A 159 10.24 -7.78 9.92
C LEU A 159 10.24 -8.68 11.16
N LYS A 160 10.96 -8.32 12.23
CA LYS A 160 10.90 -9.02 13.51
C LYS A 160 9.49 -9.04 14.13
N ASP A 161 8.70 -7.98 13.89
CA ASP A 161 7.31 -7.92 14.33
C ASP A 161 6.46 -8.91 13.54
N ALA A 162 6.69 -9.05 12.23
CA ALA A 162 6.01 -10.01 11.38
C ALA A 162 6.38 -11.47 11.73
N ASP A 163 7.63 -11.70 12.15
CA ASP A 163 8.07 -12.99 12.66
C ASP A 163 7.36 -13.34 13.96
N ALA A 164 7.31 -12.40 14.91
CA ALA A 164 6.58 -12.57 16.17
C ALA A 164 5.07 -12.81 15.95
N ASP A 165 4.47 -12.18 14.92
CA ASP A 165 3.10 -12.41 14.51
C ASP A 165 2.92 -13.78 13.79
N GLY A 166 4.01 -14.45 13.43
CA GLY A 166 4.01 -15.72 12.70
C GLY A 166 3.61 -15.61 11.23
N SER A 167 3.58 -14.40 10.68
CA SER A 167 3.17 -14.18 9.29
C SER A 167 4.23 -14.56 8.26
N LEU A 168 5.52 -14.54 8.65
CA LEU A 168 6.63 -14.88 7.75
C LEU A 168 6.61 -16.34 7.31
N LYS A 169 6.07 -17.25 8.11
CA LYS A 169 5.96 -18.69 7.76
C LYS A 169 5.22 -18.96 6.45
N PHE A 170 4.43 -18.00 5.94
CA PHE A 170 3.70 -18.14 4.69
C PHE A 170 4.51 -17.72 3.46
N ILE A 171 5.65 -17.05 3.66
CA ILE A 171 6.45 -16.47 2.56
C ILE A 171 7.93 -16.81 2.62
N VAL A 172 8.38 -17.45 3.69
CA VAL A 172 9.77 -17.87 3.87
C VAL A 172 9.81 -19.39 4.00
N SER A 173 10.66 -20.05 3.20
CA SER A 173 10.99 -21.46 3.41
C SER A 173 12.02 -21.55 4.54
N THR A 174 11.74 -22.35 5.54
CA THR A 174 12.70 -22.73 6.58
C THR A 174 13.48 -23.98 6.17
#